data_5df4660622b02b66659564c0f6d7b57b
#
_entry.id   5df4660622b02b66659564c0f6d7b57b
#
_cell.length_a   1.000
_cell.length_b   1.000
_cell.length_c   1.000
_cell.angle_alpha   90.00
_cell.angle_beta   90.00
_cell.angle_gamma   90.00
#
_symmetry.space_group_name_H-M   'P 1'
#
loop_
_entity.id
_entity.type
_entity.pdbx_description
1 polymer ?
#
loop_
_entity_poly.entity_id
_entity_poly.type
_entity_poly.pdbx_seq_one_letter_code
_entity_poly.pdbx_strand_id
1 'polypeptide(L)'
;MSHSLPLITTLVGSLVLAFIFGMLAHRLRLSPMVGYLIAGVLCGPFTPGYVADGAIAPELAELGVILLMFGVGLHFSLTDLMAVKRIAVPGAIGQIAIATLLGVCLASLLGWPLLAASVFGLSLSVASTVVLLRALEARNMLESPEGKIAVGWLIVEDLVMVLALVLLPLLANLTGEGAQTLTLQHLLGEVLLTLGKVATFIILMIVVGRRLIPWILARSAATGSRELFTLAVLAIACLLYTSPSPRD
;
A
#
# COMPACT_ATOMS: atom_id res chain seq x y z
N MET A 1 -13.37 36.15 14.88
CA MET A 1 -12.21 35.38 14.38
C MET A 1 -12.34 33.98 14.94
N SER A 2 -13.08 33.12 14.27
CA SER A 2 -13.16 31.70 14.62
C SER A 2 -11.88 31.04 14.06
N HIS A 3 -10.87 30.82 14.89
CA HIS A 3 -9.85 29.84 14.60
C HIS A 3 -10.56 28.47 14.54
N SER A 4 -11.15 28.15 13.39
CA SER A 4 -11.51 26.77 13.10
C SER A 4 -10.21 25.99 13.17
N LEU A 5 -10.14 25.04 14.10
CA LEU A 5 -9.03 24.11 14.18
C LEU A 5 -9.32 23.01 13.13
N PRO A 6 -8.93 23.17 11.87
CA PRO A 6 -9.38 22.32 10.77
C PRO A 6 -9.00 20.85 11.02
N LEU A 7 -7.87 20.61 11.69
CA LEU A 7 -7.44 19.28 12.06
C LEU A 7 -8.41 18.60 13.05
N ILE A 8 -8.80 19.31 14.12
CA ILE A 8 -9.70 18.74 15.15
C ILE A 8 -11.10 18.51 14.58
N THR A 9 -11.62 19.48 13.81
CA THR A 9 -12.95 19.33 13.20
C THR A 9 -12.97 18.22 12.18
N THR A 10 -11.95 18.11 11.32
CA THR A 10 -11.81 17.03 10.35
C THR A 10 -11.70 15.67 11.03
N LEU A 11 -10.85 15.55 12.06
CA LEU A 11 -10.66 14.31 12.80
C LEU A 11 -11.97 13.88 13.51
N VAL A 12 -12.56 14.77 14.28
CA VAL A 12 -13.76 14.46 15.07
C VAL A 12 -14.95 14.18 14.16
N GLY A 13 -15.19 15.02 13.14
CA GLY A 13 -16.27 14.84 12.19
C GLY A 13 -16.16 13.52 11.43
N SER A 14 -14.98 13.19 10.92
CA SER A 14 -14.74 11.94 10.22
C SER A 14 -14.91 10.72 11.13
N LEU A 15 -14.40 10.75 12.35
CA LEU A 15 -14.55 9.66 13.31
C LEU A 15 -16.00 9.42 13.73
N VAL A 16 -16.77 10.50 13.99
CA VAL A 16 -18.18 10.39 14.36
C VAL A 16 -18.99 9.79 13.22
N LEU A 17 -18.80 10.27 11.99
CA LEU A 17 -19.51 9.72 10.82
C LEU A 17 -19.08 8.28 10.54
N ALA A 18 -17.79 7.96 10.61
CA ALA A 18 -17.30 6.60 10.47
C ALA A 18 -17.91 5.67 11.51
N PHE A 19 -18.00 6.10 12.77
CA PHE A 19 -18.64 5.31 13.83
C PHE A 19 -20.13 5.07 13.55
N ILE A 20 -20.89 6.10 13.20
CA ILE A 20 -22.33 6.00 12.93
C ILE A 20 -22.59 5.04 11.77
N PHE A 21 -21.92 5.27 10.61
CA PHE A 21 -22.14 4.46 9.41
C PHE A 21 -21.52 3.06 9.54
N GLY A 22 -20.40 2.91 10.25
CA GLY A 22 -19.82 1.61 10.57
C GLY A 22 -20.75 0.76 11.43
N MET A 23 -21.38 1.36 12.45
CA MET A 23 -22.38 0.72 13.29
C MET A 23 -23.64 0.34 12.49
N LEU A 24 -24.08 1.22 11.60
CA LEU A 24 -25.24 0.96 10.73
C LEU A 24 -24.95 -0.21 9.76
N ALA A 25 -23.79 -0.20 9.12
CA ALA A 25 -23.35 -1.30 8.24
C ALA A 25 -23.31 -2.62 9.01
N HIS A 26 -22.74 -2.62 10.23
CA HIS A 26 -22.70 -3.81 11.07
C HIS A 26 -24.10 -4.35 11.42
N ARG A 27 -25.04 -3.48 11.76
CA ARG A 27 -26.45 -3.86 12.00
C ARG A 27 -27.12 -4.45 10.76
N LEU A 28 -26.75 -4.00 9.58
CA LEU A 28 -27.21 -4.52 8.29
C LEU A 28 -26.46 -5.79 7.85
N ARG A 29 -25.59 -6.36 8.71
CA ARG A 29 -24.74 -7.52 8.43
C ARG A 29 -23.76 -7.30 7.27
N LEU A 30 -23.44 -6.05 6.98
CA LEU A 30 -22.39 -5.65 6.05
C LEU A 30 -21.06 -5.47 6.77
N SER A 31 -19.96 -5.50 6.04
CA SER A 31 -18.66 -5.13 6.61
C SER A 31 -18.68 -3.67 7.07
N PRO A 32 -18.18 -3.34 8.29
CA PRO A 32 -18.03 -1.96 8.76
C PRO A 32 -17.29 -1.06 7.77
N MET A 33 -16.42 -1.62 6.93
CA MET A 33 -15.70 -0.88 5.87
C MET A 33 -16.65 -0.20 4.88
N VAL A 34 -17.78 -0.82 4.55
CA VAL A 34 -18.80 -0.21 3.70
C VAL A 34 -19.34 1.07 4.37
N GLY A 35 -19.55 1.02 5.68
CA GLY A 35 -19.96 2.20 6.45
C GLY A 35 -18.89 3.31 6.44
N TYR A 36 -17.62 2.96 6.56
CA TYR A 36 -16.52 3.93 6.50
C TYR A 36 -16.39 4.58 5.11
N LEU A 37 -16.60 3.82 4.04
CA LEU A 37 -16.64 4.37 2.68
C LEU A 37 -17.80 5.36 2.49
N ILE A 38 -18.99 5.01 2.97
CA ILE A 38 -20.16 5.90 2.95
C ILE A 38 -19.87 7.18 3.76
N ALA A 39 -19.28 7.06 4.94
CA ALA A 39 -18.88 8.20 5.75
C ALA A 39 -17.88 9.11 4.99
N GLY A 40 -16.90 8.52 4.30
CA GLY A 40 -15.94 9.25 3.48
C GLY A 40 -16.60 10.01 2.32
N VAL A 41 -17.56 9.40 1.63
CA VAL A 41 -18.34 10.07 0.57
C VAL A 41 -19.13 11.25 1.14
N LEU A 42 -19.74 11.09 2.32
CA LEU A 42 -20.52 12.15 2.98
C LEU A 42 -19.65 13.32 3.48
N CYS A 43 -18.39 13.04 3.86
CA CYS A 43 -17.42 14.09 4.20
C CYS A 43 -16.71 14.68 2.97
N GLY A 44 -16.98 14.15 1.80
CA GLY A 44 -16.31 14.55 0.57
C GLY A 44 -16.82 15.87 -0.01
N PRO A 45 -16.06 16.53 -0.90
CA PRO A 45 -16.38 17.83 -1.45
C PRO A 45 -17.59 17.84 -2.40
N PHE A 46 -18.05 16.67 -2.82
CA PHE A 46 -19.18 16.53 -3.75
C PHE A 46 -20.52 16.30 -3.07
N THR A 47 -20.53 16.17 -1.74
CA THR A 47 -21.74 15.96 -0.94
C THR A 47 -22.07 17.23 -0.16
N PRO A 48 -23.32 17.76 -0.25
CA PRO A 48 -23.70 18.94 0.52
C PRO A 48 -23.69 18.63 2.03
N GLY A 49 -23.04 19.48 2.81
CA GLY A 49 -22.96 19.32 4.26
C GLY A 49 -21.58 19.62 4.82
N TYR A 50 -21.14 18.81 5.78
CA TYR A 50 -19.81 18.92 6.36
C TYR A 50 -18.78 18.37 5.37
N VAL A 51 -17.80 19.21 5.01
CA VAL A 51 -16.68 18.83 4.14
C VAL A 51 -15.41 18.75 5.00
N ALA A 52 -14.78 17.59 5.00
CA ALA A 52 -13.48 17.37 5.63
C ALA A 52 -12.40 18.16 4.87
N ASP A 53 -11.38 18.62 5.59
CA ASP A 53 -10.26 19.33 4.97
C ASP A 53 -9.50 18.40 4.01
N GLY A 54 -9.44 18.79 2.73
CA GLY A 54 -8.85 17.98 1.66
C GLY A 54 -7.33 17.83 1.74
N ALA A 55 -6.63 18.66 2.52
CA ALA A 55 -5.21 18.52 2.78
C ALA A 55 -4.94 17.58 3.98
N ILE A 56 -5.74 17.71 5.03
CA ILE A 56 -5.53 16.99 6.30
C ILE A 56 -6.04 15.53 6.21
N ALA A 57 -7.14 15.30 5.49
CA ALA A 57 -7.75 13.96 5.43
C ALA A 57 -6.81 12.90 4.80
N PRO A 58 -6.08 13.16 3.70
CA PRO A 58 -5.08 12.24 3.19
C PRO A 58 -3.93 11.96 4.16
N GLU A 59 -3.39 12.99 4.84
CA GLU A 59 -2.31 12.83 5.82
C GLU A 59 -2.73 11.92 6.99
N LEU A 60 -3.96 12.09 7.50
CA LEU A 60 -4.51 11.22 8.54
C LEU A 60 -4.72 9.78 8.03
N ALA A 61 -5.14 9.62 6.77
CA ALA A 61 -5.28 8.31 6.15
C ALA A 61 -3.93 7.60 6.02
N GLU A 62 -2.88 8.31 5.61
CA GLU A 62 -1.52 7.78 5.53
C GLU A 62 -1.01 7.29 6.88
N LEU A 63 -1.21 8.06 7.96
CA LEU A 63 -0.88 7.60 9.32
C LEU A 63 -1.60 6.29 9.68
N GLY A 64 -2.87 6.18 9.32
CA GLY A 64 -3.63 4.94 9.53
C GLY A 64 -3.07 3.75 8.77
N VAL A 65 -2.65 3.94 7.52
CA VAL A 65 -2.02 2.91 6.68
C VAL A 65 -0.65 2.50 7.24
N ILE A 66 0.16 3.46 7.67
CA ILE A 66 1.48 3.21 8.30
C ILE A 66 1.32 2.29 9.50
N LEU A 67 0.42 2.62 10.41
CA LEU A 67 0.18 1.85 11.63
C LEU A 67 -0.34 0.44 11.32
N LEU A 68 -1.24 0.32 10.34
CA LEU A 68 -1.75 -0.97 9.87
C LEU A 68 -0.63 -1.83 9.30
N MET A 69 0.17 -1.29 8.38
CA MET A 69 1.27 -2.02 7.74
C MET A 69 2.34 -2.43 8.75
N PHE A 70 2.64 -1.56 9.71
CA PHE A 70 3.55 -1.89 10.79
C PHE A 70 3.00 -3.05 11.65
N GLY A 71 1.71 -2.98 12.03
CA GLY A 71 1.04 -4.05 12.77
C GLY A 71 1.10 -5.40 12.05
N VAL A 72 0.77 -5.42 10.77
CA VAL A 72 0.85 -6.63 9.92
C VAL A 72 2.30 -7.13 9.79
N GLY A 73 3.25 -6.22 9.60
CA GLY A 73 4.68 -6.54 9.51
C GLY A 73 5.24 -7.20 10.77
N LEU A 74 4.68 -6.90 11.95
CA LEU A 74 5.05 -7.55 13.20
C LEU A 74 4.57 -9.01 13.28
N HIS A 75 3.44 -9.33 12.65
CA HIS A 75 2.83 -10.68 12.70
C HIS A 75 3.30 -11.56 11.53
N PHE A 76 3.74 -10.98 10.42
CA PHE A 76 4.12 -11.72 9.23
C PHE A 76 5.63 -11.89 9.12
N SER A 77 6.12 -13.13 9.06
CA SER A 77 7.55 -13.43 8.95
C SER A 77 7.95 -13.84 7.53
N LEU A 78 9.23 -13.64 7.18
CA LEU A 78 9.80 -14.17 5.92
C LEU A 78 9.65 -15.70 5.82
N THR A 79 9.62 -16.40 6.95
CA THR A 79 9.40 -17.84 7.01
C THR A 79 8.00 -18.21 6.54
N ASP A 80 6.98 -17.42 6.92
CA ASP A 80 5.60 -17.62 6.48
C ASP A 80 5.49 -17.43 4.96
N LEU A 81 6.14 -16.39 4.41
CA LEU A 81 6.18 -16.16 2.97
C LEU A 81 6.82 -17.34 2.22
N MET A 82 7.94 -17.85 2.74
CA MET A 82 8.61 -19.01 2.14
C MET A 82 7.77 -20.28 2.18
N ALA A 83 6.96 -20.45 3.22
CA ALA A 83 6.04 -21.60 3.34
C ALA A 83 4.95 -21.59 2.26
N VAL A 84 4.42 -20.41 1.91
CA VAL A 84 3.30 -20.27 0.97
C VAL A 84 3.72 -19.94 -0.46
N LYS A 85 5.00 -19.71 -0.75
CA LYS A 85 5.50 -19.23 -2.05
C LYS A 85 5.07 -20.07 -3.24
N ARG A 86 4.93 -21.40 -3.05
CA ARG A 86 4.54 -22.33 -4.14
C ARG A 86 3.11 -22.09 -4.64
N ILE A 87 2.26 -21.46 -3.83
CA ILE A 87 0.88 -21.11 -4.19
C ILE A 87 0.80 -19.61 -4.47
N ALA A 88 1.36 -18.79 -3.61
CA ALA A 88 1.28 -17.33 -3.71
C ALA A 88 1.94 -16.78 -4.98
N VAL A 89 3.14 -17.25 -5.35
CA VAL A 89 3.86 -16.73 -6.51
C VAL A 89 3.15 -17.04 -7.84
N PRO A 90 2.84 -18.32 -8.18
CA PRO A 90 2.17 -18.60 -9.45
C PRO A 90 0.74 -18.03 -9.49
N GLY A 91 0.06 -17.96 -8.34
CA GLY A 91 -1.26 -17.39 -8.23
C GLY A 91 -1.25 -15.88 -8.52
N ALA A 92 -0.38 -15.11 -7.87
CA ALA A 92 -0.24 -13.68 -8.10
C ALA A 92 0.15 -13.37 -9.57
N ILE A 93 1.14 -14.09 -10.12
CA ILE A 93 1.55 -13.90 -11.52
C ILE A 93 0.39 -14.21 -12.48
N GLY A 94 -0.33 -15.32 -12.25
CA GLY A 94 -1.49 -15.69 -13.06
C GLY A 94 -2.61 -14.66 -13.01
N GLN A 95 -2.94 -14.17 -11.82
CA GLN A 95 -3.94 -13.12 -11.63
C GLN A 95 -3.52 -11.82 -12.32
N ILE A 96 -2.28 -11.35 -12.10
CA ILE A 96 -1.76 -10.14 -12.73
C ILE A 96 -1.84 -10.26 -14.26
N ALA A 97 -1.40 -11.39 -14.83
CA ALA A 97 -1.43 -11.63 -16.26
C ALA A 97 -2.86 -11.59 -16.82
N ILE A 98 -3.79 -12.31 -16.20
CA ILE A 98 -5.19 -12.36 -16.66
C ILE A 98 -5.85 -11.00 -16.52
N ALA A 99 -5.72 -10.33 -15.36
CA ALA A 99 -6.33 -9.02 -15.14
C ALA A 99 -5.76 -7.97 -16.08
N THR A 100 -4.43 -7.96 -16.29
CA THR A 100 -3.77 -7.07 -17.26
C THR A 100 -4.27 -7.31 -18.68
N LEU A 101 -4.35 -8.56 -19.13
CA LEU A 101 -4.86 -8.91 -20.47
C LEU A 101 -6.31 -8.44 -20.66
N LEU A 102 -7.17 -8.66 -19.68
CA LEU A 102 -8.55 -8.20 -19.73
C LEU A 102 -8.64 -6.67 -19.78
N GLY A 103 -7.82 -5.99 -18.98
CA GLY A 103 -7.74 -4.52 -18.98
C GLY A 103 -7.21 -3.97 -20.30
N VAL A 104 -6.17 -4.59 -20.87
CA VAL A 104 -5.64 -4.25 -22.21
C VAL A 104 -6.72 -4.43 -23.28
N CYS A 105 -7.43 -5.56 -23.26
CA CYS A 105 -8.49 -5.84 -24.20
C CYS A 105 -9.59 -4.76 -24.12
N LEU A 106 -10.04 -4.44 -22.91
CA LEU A 106 -11.06 -3.40 -22.68
C LEU A 106 -10.59 -2.02 -23.18
N ALA A 107 -9.38 -1.60 -22.81
CA ALA A 107 -8.85 -0.30 -23.21
C ALA A 107 -8.62 -0.22 -24.74
N SER A 108 -8.17 -1.31 -25.35
CA SER A 108 -8.00 -1.39 -26.83
C SER A 108 -9.34 -1.30 -27.56
N LEU A 109 -10.40 -1.91 -27.03
CA LEU A 109 -11.77 -1.74 -27.56
C LEU A 109 -12.28 -0.30 -27.48
N LEU A 110 -11.79 0.45 -26.49
CA LEU A 110 -12.07 1.89 -26.34
C LEU A 110 -11.15 2.77 -27.21
N GLY A 111 -10.29 2.20 -28.03
CA GLY A 111 -9.41 2.91 -28.96
C GLY A 111 -8.12 3.47 -28.31
N TRP A 112 -7.74 3.01 -27.13
CA TRP A 112 -6.52 3.47 -26.47
C TRP A 112 -5.27 2.87 -27.16
N PRO A 113 -4.16 3.63 -27.24
CA PRO A 113 -2.89 3.09 -27.75
C PRO A 113 -2.38 1.97 -26.83
N LEU A 114 -1.71 0.99 -27.44
CA LEU A 114 -1.30 -0.27 -26.76
C LEU A 114 -0.52 -0.03 -25.45
N LEU A 115 0.38 0.96 -25.42
CA LEU A 115 1.14 1.29 -24.21
C LEU A 115 0.22 1.77 -23.08
N ALA A 116 -0.68 2.72 -23.37
CA ALA A 116 -1.64 3.22 -22.39
C ALA A 116 -2.61 2.12 -21.93
N ALA A 117 -3.07 1.27 -22.86
CA ALA A 117 -3.90 0.11 -22.56
C ALA A 117 -3.16 -0.88 -21.63
N SER A 118 -1.85 -1.09 -21.84
CA SER A 118 -1.04 -1.98 -21.00
C SER A 118 -0.87 -1.43 -19.60
N VAL A 119 -0.61 -0.13 -19.45
CA VAL A 119 -0.52 0.54 -18.14
C VAL A 119 -1.87 0.48 -17.41
N PHE A 120 -2.96 0.73 -18.12
CA PHE A 120 -4.30 0.64 -17.57
C PHE A 120 -4.62 -0.79 -17.08
N GLY A 121 -4.35 -1.80 -17.91
CA GLY A 121 -4.57 -3.21 -17.56
C GLY A 121 -3.73 -3.63 -16.36
N LEU A 122 -2.46 -3.22 -16.30
CA LEU A 122 -1.59 -3.48 -15.17
C LEU A 122 -2.11 -2.78 -13.89
N SER A 123 -2.58 -1.54 -13.99
CA SER A 123 -3.16 -0.81 -12.85
C SER A 123 -4.42 -1.48 -12.31
N LEU A 124 -5.24 -2.08 -13.18
CA LEU A 124 -6.43 -2.84 -12.76
C LEU A 124 -6.09 -4.17 -12.10
N SER A 125 -4.89 -4.71 -12.32
CA SER A 125 -4.47 -5.98 -11.73
C SER A 125 -4.09 -5.87 -10.26
N VAL A 126 -3.92 -4.67 -9.73
CA VAL A 126 -3.46 -4.42 -8.37
C VAL A 126 -4.61 -4.49 -7.39
N ALA A 127 -4.53 -5.43 -6.44
CA ALA A 127 -5.48 -5.51 -5.33
C ALA A 127 -5.05 -4.57 -4.18
N SER A 128 -6.04 -4.10 -3.40
CA SER A 128 -5.75 -3.25 -2.24
C SER A 128 -5.30 -4.08 -1.04
N THR A 129 -4.01 -4.00 -0.72
CA THR A 129 -3.39 -4.64 0.44
C THR A 129 -4.11 -4.25 1.73
N VAL A 130 -4.42 -2.96 1.92
CA VAL A 130 -5.11 -2.44 3.12
C VAL A 130 -6.50 -3.05 3.27
N VAL A 131 -7.27 -3.12 2.19
CA VAL A 131 -8.65 -3.66 2.22
C VAL A 131 -8.63 -5.14 2.55
N LEU A 132 -7.75 -5.93 1.92
CA LEU A 132 -7.66 -7.37 2.19
C LEU A 132 -7.20 -7.65 3.63
N LEU A 133 -6.18 -6.94 4.12
CA LEU A 133 -5.70 -7.11 5.49
C LEU A 133 -6.79 -6.80 6.51
N ARG A 134 -7.52 -5.70 6.34
CA ARG A 134 -8.66 -5.37 7.21
C ARG A 134 -9.77 -6.42 7.15
N ALA A 135 -10.04 -6.98 5.98
CA ALA A 135 -11.03 -8.04 5.84
C ALA A 135 -10.60 -9.34 6.55
N LEU A 136 -9.31 -9.68 6.50
CA LEU A 136 -8.75 -10.83 7.21
C LEU A 136 -8.73 -10.60 8.73
N GLU A 137 -8.33 -9.41 9.20
CA GLU A 137 -8.39 -9.03 10.62
C GLU A 137 -9.82 -9.14 11.17
N ALA A 138 -10.81 -8.57 10.48
CA ALA A 138 -12.22 -8.59 10.89
C ALA A 138 -12.78 -10.02 11.03
N ARG A 139 -12.16 -10.99 10.37
CA ARG A 139 -12.52 -12.41 10.42
C ARG A 139 -11.60 -13.25 11.30
N ASN A 140 -10.59 -12.66 11.94
CA ASN A 140 -9.53 -13.35 12.68
C ASN A 140 -8.80 -14.41 11.85
N MET A 141 -8.58 -14.13 10.56
CA MET A 141 -7.99 -15.07 9.60
C MET A 141 -6.54 -14.76 9.23
N LEU A 142 -5.90 -13.72 9.78
CA LEU A 142 -4.53 -13.36 9.46
C LEU A 142 -3.53 -14.50 9.69
N GLU A 143 -3.68 -15.21 10.79
CA GLU A 143 -2.81 -16.34 11.18
C GLU A 143 -3.22 -17.67 10.53
N SER A 144 -4.35 -17.72 9.82
CA SER A 144 -4.81 -18.93 9.15
C SER A 144 -3.93 -19.26 7.93
N PRO A 145 -3.90 -20.52 7.47
CA PRO A 145 -3.18 -20.89 6.24
C PRO A 145 -3.63 -20.06 5.02
N GLU A 146 -4.92 -19.82 4.90
CA GLU A 146 -5.52 -19.02 3.82
C GLU A 146 -5.11 -17.56 3.94
N GLY A 147 -5.09 -17.01 5.15
CA GLY A 147 -4.62 -15.64 5.43
C GLY A 147 -3.16 -15.46 5.05
N LYS A 148 -2.29 -16.41 5.43
CA LYS A 148 -0.88 -16.41 5.07
C LYS A 148 -0.66 -16.49 3.56
N ILE A 149 -1.45 -17.30 2.85
CA ILE A 149 -1.41 -17.36 1.37
C ILE A 149 -1.83 -16.01 0.78
N ALA A 150 -2.92 -15.42 1.27
CA ALA A 150 -3.44 -14.15 0.78
C ALA A 150 -2.42 -13.00 1.00
N VAL A 151 -1.80 -12.92 2.18
CA VAL A 151 -0.75 -11.93 2.47
C VAL A 151 0.48 -12.16 1.60
N GLY A 152 0.91 -13.42 1.44
CA GLY A 152 2.02 -13.78 0.55
C GLY A 152 1.74 -13.40 -0.91
N TRP A 153 0.51 -13.54 -1.37
CA TRP A 153 0.05 -13.13 -2.70
C TRP A 153 0.18 -11.62 -2.90
N LEU A 154 -0.30 -10.82 -1.95
CA LEU A 154 -0.16 -9.36 -1.98
C LEU A 154 1.29 -8.90 -2.02
N ILE A 155 2.18 -9.52 -1.23
CA ILE A 155 3.60 -9.18 -1.24
C ILE A 155 4.23 -9.42 -2.61
N VAL A 156 3.87 -10.52 -3.27
CA VAL A 156 4.36 -10.81 -4.63
C VAL A 156 3.80 -9.78 -5.62
N GLU A 157 2.53 -9.42 -5.49
CA GLU A 157 1.86 -8.42 -6.32
C GLU A 157 2.54 -7.05 -6.18
N ASP A 158 2.76 -6.58 -4.95
CA ASP A 158 3.47 -5.33 -4.66
C ASP A 158 4.89 -5.32 -5.24
N LEU A 159 5.62 -6.45 -5.13
CA LEU A 159 6.96 -6.58 -5.70
C LEU A 159 6.96 -6.49 -7.23
N VAL A 160 5.99 -7.13 -7.89
CA VAL A 160 5.82 -7.05 -9.35
C VAL A 160 5.49 -5.61 -9.77
N MET A 161 4.66 -4.91 -8.97
CA MET A 161 4.31 -3.51 -9.26
C MET A 161 5.48 -2.55 -9.11
N VAL A 162 6.31 -2.71 -8.08
CA VAL A 162 7.56 -1.93 -7.95
C VAL A 162 8.44 -2.15 -9.18
N LEU A 163 8.60 -3.40 -9.62
CA LEU A 163 9.38 -3.71 -10.82
C LEU A 163 8.76 -3.08 -12.08
N ALA A 164 7.44 -3.15 -12.23
CA ALA A 164 6.73 -2.54 -13.34
C ALA A 164 6.89 -1.02 -13.38
N LEU A 165 6.74 -0.33 -12.23
CA LEU A 165 6.93 1.12 -12.12
C LEU A 165 8.35 1.56 -12.49
N VAL A 166 9.35 0.75 -12.14
CA VAL A 166 10.76 0.98 -12.49
C VAL A 166 11.00 0.81 -13.99
N LEU A 167 10.34 -0.17 -14.63
CA LEU A 167 10.49 -0.46 -16.05
C LEU A 167 9.63 0.44 -16.94
N LEU A 168 8.56 1.03 -16.43
CA LEU A 168 7.63 1.84 -17.20
C LEU A 168 8.28 3.03 -17.94
N PRO A 169 9.15 3.85 -17.30
CA PRO A 169 9.84 4.93 -18.00
C PRO A 169 10.73 4.44 -19.14
N LEU A 170 11.36 3.27 -18.98
CA LEU A 170 12.18 2.66 -20.02
C LEU A 170 11.33 2.25 -21.23
N LEU A 171 10.16 1.65 -20.98
CA LEU A 171 9.22 1.27 -22.03
C LEU A 171 8.66 2.51 -22.75
N ALA A 172 8.36 3.57 -22.00
CA ALA A 172 7.88 4.83 -22.58
C ALA A 172 8.93 5.47 -23.51
N ASN A 173 10.20 5.44 -23.14
CA ASN A 173 11.31 5.95 -23.97
C ASN A 173 11.54 5.13 -25.26
N LEU A 174 11.18 3.83 -25.26
CA LEU A 174 11.29 2.98 -26.45
C LEU A 174 10.17 3.22 -27.48
N THR A 175 9.01 3.73 -27.02
CA THR A 175 7.82 3.90 -27.87
C THR A 175 7.50 5.36 -28.21
N GLY A 176 8.22 6.33 -27.61
CA GLY A 176 8.01 7.76 -27.82
C GLY A 176 8.65 8.27 -29.13
N GLU A 177 8.09 9.38 -29.68
CA GLU A 177 8.57 10.05 -30.90
C GLU A 177 10.00 10.62 -30.80
N GLY A 178 10.63 10.54 -29.62
CA GLY A 178 12.01 10.93 -29.36
C GLY A 178 12.96 9.75 -29.20
N ALA A 179 12.69 8.58 -29.79
CA ALA A 179 13.56 7.43 -29.77
C ALA A 179 14.93 7.78 -30.39
N GLN A 180 15.76 8.48 -29.59
CA GLN A 180 17.19 8.51 -29.84
C GLN A 180 17.65 7.05 -29.84
N THR A 181 18.53 6.71 -30.74
CA THR A 181 19.15 5.38 -30.89
C THR A 181 19.75 4.95 -29.53
N LEU A 182 18.90 4.54 -28.61
CA LEU A 182 19.34 3.97 -27.35
C LEU A 182 20.00 2.65 -27.66
N THR A 183 21.31 2.65 -27.59
CA THR A 183 22.10 1.42 -27.73
C THR A 183 21.61 0.45 -26.65
N LEU A 184 21.41 -0.82 -27.03
CA LEU A 184 20.97 -1.88 -26.10
C LEU A 184 21.81 -1.90 -24.80
N GLN A 185 23.09 -1.51 -24.92
CA GLN A 185 24.02 -1.32 -23.80
C GLN A 185 23.56 -0.24 -22.79
N HIS A 186 23.01 0.87 -23.28
CA HIS A 186 22.54 1.96 -22.41
C HIS A 186 21.30 1.55 -21.64
N LEU A 187 20.35 0.88 -22.31
CA LEU A 187 19.13 0.34 -21.68
C LEU A 187 19.46 -0.71 -20.61
N LEU A 188 20.35 -1.65 -20.93
CA LEU A 188 20.80 -2.67 -19.96
C LEU A 188 21.51 -2.02 -18.77
N GLY A 189 22.29 -0.97 -18.98
CA GLY A 189 22.96 -0.22 -17.93
C GLY A 189 21.96 0.45 -16.96
N GLU A 190 20.94 1.12 -17.49
CA GLU A 190 19.90 1.76 -16.68
C GLU A 190 19.05 0.76 -15.90
N VAL A 191 18.66 -0.35 -16.53
CA VAL A 191 17.93 -1.45 -15.87
C VAL A 191 18.76 -2.03 -14.72
N LEU A 192 20.04 -2.38 -15.00
CA LEU A 192 20.93 -2.94 -13.98
C LEU A 192 21.18 -1.97 -12.82
N LEU A 193 21.36 -0.69 -13.12
CA LEU A 193 21.56 0.33 -12.11
C LEU A 193 20.32 0.50 -11.24
N THR A 194 19.14 0.48 -11.84
CA THR A 194 17.88 0.61 -11.11
C THR A 194 17.57 -0.63 -10.27
N LEU A 195 17.75 -1.83 -10.86
CA LEU A 195 17.65 -3.08 -10.09
C LEU A 195 18.67 -3.14 -8.95
N GLY A 196 19.88 -2.63 -9.17
CA GLY A 196 20.92 -2.50 -8.15
C GLY A 196 20.50 -1.58 -7.00
N LYS A 197 19.89 -0.42 -7.30
CA LYS A 197 19.33 0.49 -6.28
C LYS A 197 18.22 -0.18 -5.46
N VAL A 198 17.28 -0.84 -6.13
CA VAL A 198 16.18 -1.58 -5.47
C VAL A 198 16.73 -2.71 -4.60
N ALA A 199 17.66 -3.51 -5.12
CA ALA A 199 18.29 -4.59 -4.34
C ALA A 199 19.04 -4.05 -3.12
N THR A 200 19.81 -2.97 -3.27
CA THR A 200 20.52 -2.31 -2.17
C THR A 200 19.55 -1.80 -1.11
N PHE A 201 18.44 -1.18 -1.52
CA PHE A 201 17.40 -0.72 -0.62
C PHE A 201 16.76 -1.89 0.17
N ILE A 202 16.41 -2.98 -0.52
CA ILE A 202 15.83 -4.17 0.12
C ILE A 202 16.82 -4.78 1.13
N ILE A 203 18.10 -4.92 0.76
CA ILE A 203 19.14 -5.46 1.66
C ILE A 203 19.30 -4.55 2.88
N LEU A 204 19.37 -3.22 2.66
CA LEU A 204 19.47 -2.25 3.76
C LEU A 204 18.29 -2.37 4.71
N MET A 205 17.06 -2.43 4.17
CA MET A 205 15.84 -2.54 4.95
C MET A 205 15.77 -3.87 5.73
N ILE A 206 16.21 -4.98 5.14
CA ILE A 206 16.27 -6.26 5.84
C ILE A 206 17.29 -6.20 6.99
N VAL A 207 18.48 -5.63 6.77
CA VAL A 207 19.52 -5.52 7.79
C VAL A 207 19.08 -4.59 8.92
N VAL A 208 18.53 -3.41 8.59
CA VAL A 208 18.02 -2.44 9.57
C VAL A 208 16.82 -3.05 10.32
N GLY A 209 15.86 -3.61 9.59
CA GLY A 209 14.65 -4.20 10.16
C GLY A 209 14.95 -5.35 11.13
N ARG A 210 15.89 -6.23 10.78
CA ARG A 210 16.22 -7.41 11.63
C ARG A 210 17.11 -7.11 12.81
N ARG A 211 17.92 -6.06 12.79
CA ARG A 211 18.86 -5.72 13.88
C ARG A 211 18.45 -4.49 14.67
N LEU A 212 18.16 -3.39 14.00
CA LEU A 212 17.94 -2.10 14.64
C LEU A 212 16.58 -2.04 15.34
N ILE A 213 15.51 -2.48 14.66
CA ILE A 213 14.15 -2.41 15.22
C ILE A 213 14.00 -3.26 16.49
N PRO A 214 14.36 -4.56 16.51
CA PRO A 214 14.28 -5.35 17.73
C PRO A 214 15.16 -4.81 18.85
N TRP A 215 16.34 -4.26 18.52
CA TRP A 215 17.23 -3.67 19.52
C TRP A 215 16.61 -2.44 20.17
N ILE A 216 16.03 -1.50 19.39
CA ILE A 216 15.36 -0.31 19.91
C ILE A 216 14.14 -0.71 20.76
N LEU A 217 13.30 -1.63 20.28
CA LEU A 217 12.12 -2.09 21.01
C LEU A 217 12.49 -2.79 22.33
N ALA A 218 13.49 -3.66 22.31
CA ALA A 218 13.99 -4.31 23.52
C ALA A 218 14.55 -3.30 24.52
N ARG A 219 15.28 -2.28 24.04
CA ARG A 219 15.80 -1.22 24.90
C ARG A 219 14.68 -0.37 25.52
N SER A 220 13.66 -0.04 24.72
CA SER A 220 12.48 0.69 25.20
C SER A 220 11.67 -0.13 26.19
N ALA A 221 11.47 -1.43 25.94
CA ALA A 221 10.79 -2.33 26.86
C ALA A 221 11.53 -2.48 28.19
N ALA A 222 12.86 -2.49 28.16
CA ALA A 222 13.70 -2.60 29.36
C ALA A 222 13.58 -1.39 30.32
N THR A 223 13.05 -0.25 29.86
CA THR A 223 12.79 0.91 30.71
C THR A 223 11.57 0.71 31.62
N GLY A 224 10.72 -0.28 31.35
CA GLY A 224 9.46 -0.52 32.08
C GLY A 224 8.36 0.51 31.78
N SER A 225 8.63 1.54 30.96
CA SER A 225 7.67 2.58 30.62
C SER A 225 6.85 2.19 29.39
N ARG A 226 5.54 2.01 29.55
CA ARG A 226 4.62 1.76 28.43
C ARG A 226 4.58 2.92 27.43
N GLU A 227 4.71 4.15 27.92
CA GLU A 227 4.70 5.35 27.09
C GLU A 227 5.92 5.37 26.16
N LEU A 228 7.12 5.13 26.68
CA LEU A 228 8.35 5.07 25.88
C LEU A 228 8.30 3.94 24.85
N PHE A 229 7.74 2.80 25.21
CA PHE A 229 7.55 1.70 24.27
C PHE A 229 6.61 2.08 23.13
N THR A 230 5.44 2.66 23.46
CA THR A 230 4.46 3.11 22.46
C THR A 230 5.05 4.20 21.55
N LEU A 231 5.77 5.17 22.13
CA LEU A 231 6.46 6.21 21.35
C LEU A 231 7.53 5.62 20.44
N ALA A 232 8.30 4.64 20.88
CA ALA A 232 9.29 3.96 20.05
C ALA A 232 8.64 3.25 18.86
N VAL A 233 7.53 2.54 19.10
CA VAL A 233 6.75 1.87 18.04
C VAL A 233 6.24 2.89 17.01
N LEU A 234 5.62 3.98 17.46
CA LEU A 234 5.10 5.03 16.58
C LEU A 234 6.24 5.71 15.80
N ALA A 235 7.33 6.06 16.48
CA ALA A 235 8.48 6.70 15.84
C ALA A 235 9.12 5.81 14.76
N ILE A 236 9.29 4.52 15.04
CA ILE A 236 9.82 3.55 14.07
C ILE A 236 8.88 3.41 12.87
N ALA A 237 7.56 3.26 13.12
CA ALA A 237 6.58 3.14 12.07
C ALA A 237 6.60 4.37 11.14
N CYS A 238 6.57 5.58 11.72
CA CYS A 238 6.63 6.82 10.95
C CYS A 238 7.97 6.98 10.21
N LEU A 239 9.11 6.68 10.85
CA LEU A 239 10.43 6.82 10.24
C LEU A 239 10.62 5.89 9.03
N LEU A 240 10.12 4.65 9.11
CA LEU A 240 10.20 3.69 8.01
C LEU A 240 9.39 4.15 6.79
N TYR A 241 8.29 4.86 7.01
CA TYR A 241 7.45 5.38 5.94
C TYR A 241 7.98 6.68 5.34
N THR A 242 8.51 7.59 6.18
CA THR A 242 9.04 8.89 5.75
C THR A 242 10.48 8.82 5.22
N SER A 243 10.99 7.62 4.96
CA SER A 243 12.24 7.46 4.20
C SER A 243 12.11 8.20 2.86
N PRO A 244 13.08 9.08 2.48
CA PRO A 244 12.88 10.08 1.44
C PRO A 244 12.39 9.44 0.14
N SER A 245 11.18 9.83 -0.23
CA SER A 245 10.66 9.58 -1.57
C SER A 245 11.51 10.36 -2.56
N PRO A 246 11.89 9.80 -3.72
CA PRO A 246 12.64 10.55 -4.74
C PRO A 246 11.84 11.69 -5.41
N ARG A 247 10.88 12.27 -4.70
CA ARG A 247 10.00 13.35 -5.17
C ARG A 247 10.28 14.71 -4.52
N ASP A 248 11.27 14.81 -3.64
CA ASP A 248 11.74 16.07 -3.08
C ASP A 248 13.06 16.50 -3.72
#